data_f3e73ff88ab438f51872f4af11c4bc8b
#
_entry.id   f3e73ff88ab438f51872f4af11c4bc8b
#
_cell.length_a   1.000
_cell.length_b   1.000
_cell.length_c   1.000
_cell.angle_alpha   90.00
_cell.angle_beta   90.00
_cell.angle_gamma   90.00
#
_symmetry.space_group_name_H-M   'P 1'
#
loop_
_entity.id
_entity.type
_entity.pdbx_description
1 polymer ?
#
loop_
_entity_poly.entity_id
_entity_poly.type
_entity_poly.pdbx_seq_one_letter_code
_entity_poly.pdbx_strand_id
1 'polypeptide(L)'
;MQYEQLKLFPFDDGSKINKDDGDSQKSKLNVNVSEKIAGEFAIQTLPFLGCDFDVKYPIIKELVPKEAITFVEFGMEQAIMCEIISAAICHQINWDYLRKRIYEKTKSSPEWLHFKHLENINVDEVYSMLSTYDKEERIRAKERCEIINEIGNWAKRFIDIKKVFFKSEGILWDYDVIHNNMLLCSVFSKDPQEKKLQLLIQKLSAIESMEALSLYYRPAIDYHLIRSYIRRGLVYSKTKHAREYIENNLAERTEKTVAAIRIHCADMMYEISIYTGLDISIINLIEWHVGRSICTQDKADCKLETEDSQWLKPVFKTCPFYNTCMARCCNQDYLNIQEPNYHGSSY
;
A
#
# COMPACT_ATOMS: atom_id res chain seq x y z
N MET A 1 -22.50 -9.11 -24.19
CA MET A 1 -22.30 -7.69 -24.51
C MET A 1 -20.83 -7.51 -24.78
N GLN A 2 -20.50 -7.07 -25.99
CA GLN A 2 -19.14 -7.01 -26.52
C GLN A 2 -18.35 -5.89 -25.85
N TYR A 3 -17.07 -6.14 -25.64
CA TYR A 3 -16.05 -5.29 -25.00
C TYR A 3 -15.77 -3.93 -25.71
N GLU A 4 -16.64 -3.47 -26.59
CA GLU A 4 -16.46 -2.21 -27.33
C GLU A 4 -16.88 -0.93 -26.58
N GLN A 5 -17.41 -1.03 -25.35
CA GLN A 5 -17.83 0.15 -24.57
C GLN A 5 -16.78 0.68 -23.57
N LEU A 6 -15.57 0.10 -23.53
CA LEU A 6 -14.50 0.56 -22.63
C LEU A 6 -13.64 1.70 -23.22
N LYS A 7 -14.18 2.48 -24.16
CA LYS A 7 -13.53 3.70 -24.71
C LYS A 7 -13.98 4.99 -24.03
N LEU A 8 -14.12 4.98 -22.71
CA LEU A 8 -14.48 6.19 -21.96
C LEU A 8 -13.44 6.53 -20.87
N PHE A 9 -12.16 6.54 -21.24
CA PHE A 9 -11.18 7.36 -20.55
C PHE A 9 -10.80 8.50 -21.48
N PRO A 10 -10.77 9.77 -21.03
CA PRO A 10 -10.32 10.88 -21.82
C PRO A 10 -8.77 10.90 -21.86
N PHE A 11 -8.17 9.91 -22.50
CA PHE A 11 -6.79 9.91 -22.93
C PHE A 11 -6.77 9.96 -24.44
N ASP A 12 -7.27 11.05 -24.98
CA ASP A 12 -7.12 11.38 -26.39
C ASP A 12 -6.28 12.65 -26.51
N ASP A 13 -5.02 12.51 -26.18
CA ASP A 13 -3.99 13.43 -26.62
C ASP A 13 -3.00 12.69 -27.52
N GLY A 14 -3.43 12.01 -28.53
CA GLY A 14 -2.63 11.60 -29.67
C GLY A 14 -1.35 10.79 -29.40
N SER A 15 -0.99 10.45 -28.17
CA SER A 15 0.07 9.51 -27.88
C SER A 15 -0.51 8.10 -27.94
N LYS A 16 -0.21 7.37 -29.00
CA LYS A 16 -0.44 5.93 -29.09
C LYS A 16 0.30 5.29 -27.93
N ILE A 17 -0.42 5.02 -26.82
CA ILE A 17 0.07 4.08 -25.82
C ILE A 17 0.13 2.74 -26.54
N ASN A 18 1.31 2.32 -26.87
CA ASN A 18 1.54 0.99 -27.45
C ASN A 18 1.02 -0.02 -26.41
N LYS A 19 0.23 -0.99 -26.87
CA LYS A 19 -0.23 -2.12 -26.03
C LYS A 19 0.95 -2.86 -25.37
N ASP A 20 2.16 -2.70 -25.89
CA ASP A 20 3.39 -3.25 -25.35
C ASP A 20 3.84 -2.59 -24.03
N ASP A 21 3.46 -1.33 -23.74
CA ASP A 21 3.86 -0.64 -22.51
C ASP A 21 3.15 -1.18 -21.26
N GLY A 22 1.91 -1.65 -21.39
CA GLY A 22 1.19 -2.31 -20.30
C GLY A 22 1.80 -3.67 -19.91
N ASP A 23 2.24 -4.44 -20.90
CA ASP A 23 2.93 -5.71 -20.67
C ASP A 23 4.37 -5.51 -20.17
N SER A 24 5.06 -4.45 -20.58
CA SER A 24 6.38 -4.12 -20.06
C SER A 24 6.35 -3.67 -18.60
N GLN A 25 5.29 -3.02 -18.14
CA GLN A 25 5.13 -2.68 -16.72
C GLN A 25 4.76 -3.90 -15.86
N LYS A 26 3.91 -4.81 -16.39
CA LYS A 26 3.66 -6.11 -15.74
C LYS A 26 4.94 -6.94 -15.64
N SER A 27 5.77 -6.96 -16.67
CA SER A 27 7.04 -7.71 -16.67
C SER A 27 8.07 -7.16 -15.67
N LYS A 28 8.13 -5.84 -15.45
CA LYS A 28 9.06 -5.23 -14.48
C LYS A 28 8.71 -5.56 -13.02
N LEU A 29 7.43 -5.78 -12.70
CA LEU A 29 7.00 -6.23 -11.37
C LEU A 29 7.35 -7.70 -11.09
N ASN A 30 7.57 -8.50 -12.12
CA ASN A 30 7.76 -9.95 -12.05
C ASN A 30 9.22 -10.41 -11.99
N VAL A 31 10.19 -9.51 -12.00
CA VAL A 31 11.63 -9.82 -12.21
C VAL A 31 12.21 -10.80 -11.17
N ASN A 32 11.56 -11.00 -10.01
CA ASN A 32 12.10 -11.85 -8.94
C ASN A 32 11.21 -13.05 -8.54
N VAL A 33 10.11 -13.30 -9.25
CA VAL A 33 9.23 -14.44 -8.97
C VAL A 33 9.31 -15.41 -10.14
N SER A 34 9.68 -16.67 -9.87
CA SER A 34 9.69 -17.66 -10.93
C SER A 34 8.25 -17.90 -11.44
N GLU A 35 8.08 -18.02 -12.75
CA GLU A 35 6.78 -18.32 -13.39
C GLU A 35 6.10 -19.57 -12.77
N LYS A 36 6.90 -20.55 -12.34
CA LYS A 36 6.40 -21.71 -11.62
C LYS A 36 5.68 -21.35 -10.34
N ILE A 37 6.26 -20.51 -9.49
CA ILE A 37 5.66 -20.10 -8.21
C ILE A 37 4.46 -19.17 -8.46
N ALA A 38 4.56 -18.23 -9.40
CA ALA A 38 3.45 -17.39 -9.78
C ALA A 38 2.27 -18.21 -10.32
N GLY A 39 2.54 -19.27 -11.10
CA GLY A 39 1.53 -20.15 -11.66
C GLY A 39 0.80 -21.03 -10.63
N GLU A 40 1.24 -21.10 -9.38
CA GLU A 40 0.56 -21.80 -8.30
C GLU A 40 -0.66 -21.06 -7.75
N PHE A 41 -0.78 -19.76 -8.04
CA PHE A 41 -1.89 -18.91 -7.63
C PHE A 41 -2.68 -18.41 -8.84
N ALA A 42 -3.87 -17.91 -8.60
CA ALA A 42 -4.70 -17.25 -9.59
C ALA A 42 -5.65 -16.24 -8.92
N ILE A 43 -6.20 -15.35 -9.73
CA ILE A 43 -7.27 -14.42 -9.33
C ILE A 43 -8.61 -14.97 -9.79
N GLN A 44 -9.68 -14.63 -9.06
CA GLN A 44 -11.04 -14.91 -9.47
C GLN A 44 -11.44 -14.06 -10.66
N THR A 45 -12.33 -14.61 -11.49
CA THR A 45 -12.97 -13.82 -12.55
C THR A 45 -14.08 -12.96 -11.95
N LEU A 46 -14.13 -11.67 -12.31
CA LEU A 46 -15.11 -10.73 -11.79
C LEU A 46 -16.57 -11.15 -12.00
N PRO A 47 -16.98 -11.77 -13.11
CA PRO A 47 -18.35 -12.26 -13.29
C PRO A 47 -18.78 -13.24 -12.19
N PHE A 48 -17.87 -13.98 -11.59
CA PHE A 48 -18.15 -14.88 -10.47
C PHE A 48 -18.42 -14.14 -9.16
N LEU A 49 -17.83 -12.96 -9.00
CA LEU A 49 -17.95 -12.14 -7.78
C LEU A 49 -19.24 -11.30 -7.72
N GLY A 50 -20.06 -11.39 -8.78
CA GLY A 50 -21.36 -10.72 -8.86
C GLY A 50 -21.24 -9.19 -9.02
N CYS A 51 -22.37 -8.57 -9.31
CA CYS A 51 -22.53 -7.12 -9.53
C CYS A 51 -22.35 -6.24 -8.28
N ASP A 52 -21.88 -6.82 -7.17
CA ASP A 52 -21.72 -6.10 -5.91
C ASP A 52 -20.62 -5.03 -5.93
N PHE A 53 -19.63 -5.19 -6.82
CA PHE A 53 -18.52 -4.24 -6.92
C PHE A 53 -18.95 -2.87 -7.45
N ASP A 54 -19.83 -2.83 -8.45
CA ASP A 54 -20.29 -1.59 -9.08
C ASP A 54 -21.02 -0.69 -8.10
N VAL A 55 -21.77 -1.30 -7.20
CA VAL A 55 -22.66 -0.59 -6.26
C VAL A 55 -21.93 -0.29 -4.96
N LYS A 56 -21.13 -1.22 -4.44
CA LYS A 56 -20.55 -1.13 -3.10
C LYS A 56 -19.31 -0.24 -3.04
N TYR A 57 -18.42 -0.32 -4.02
CA TYR A 57 -17.18 0.46 -3.98
C TYR A 57 -17.38 1.97 -4.01
N PRO A 58 -18.26 2.54 -4.85
CA PRO A 58 -18.57 3.96 -4.79
C PRO A 58 -19.09 4.41 -3.41
N ILE A 59 -19.95 3.59 -2.79
CA ILE A 59 -20.51 3.89 -1.44
C ILE A 59 -19.40 3.83 -0.40
N ILE A 60 -18.58 2.78 -0.41
CA ILE A 60 -17.47 2.61 0.54
C ILE A 60 -16.49 3.76 0.39
N LYS A 61 -16.18 4.20 -0.83
CA LYS A 61 -15.32 5.36 -1.09
C LYS A 61 -15.74 6.60 -0.30
N GLU A 62 -17.04 6.89 -0.27
CA GLU A 62 -17.56 8.06 0.47
C GLU A 62 -17.46 7.91 1.98
N LEU A 63 -17.42 6.66 2.48
CA LEU A 63 -17.35 6.34 3.90
C LEU A 63 -15.91 6.17 4.42
N VAL A 64 -14.94 5.99 3.52
CA VAL A 64 -13.54 5.81 3.93
C VAL A 64 -13.09 6.97 4.81
N PRO A 65 -12.56 6.70 6.01
CA PRO A 65 -12.07 7.75 6.89
C PRO A 65 -11.03 8.62 6.19
N LYS A 66 -11.24 9.93 6.20
CA LYS A 66 -10.26 10.87 5.66
C LYS A 66 -9.07 10.94 6.61
N GLU A 67 -7.89 10.94 6.05
CA GLU A 67 -6.67 11.12 6.84
C GLU A 67 -6.69 12.52 7.47
N ALA A 68 -6.66 12.55 8.81
CA ALA A 68 -6.79 13.81 9.55
C ALA A 68 -5.49 14.62 9.58
N ILE A 69 -4.33 13.95 9.39
CA ILE A 69 -3.02 14.58 9.51
C ILE A 69 -2.44 14.81 8.12
N THR A 70 -2.15 16.08 7.84
CA THR A 70 -1.42 16.52 6.66
C THR A 70 -0.17 17.30 7.11
N PHE A 71 0.88 17.25 6.32
CA PHE A 71 2.12 17.98 6.59
C PHE A 71 2.26 19.28 5.78
N VAL A 72 1.28 19.60 4.95
CA VAL A 72 1.34 20.76 4.01
C VAL A 72 1.55 22.08 4.73
N GLU A 73 1.08 22.23 5.97
CA GLU A 73 1.25 23.44 6.77
C GLU A 73 2.71 23.76 7.11
N PHE A 74 3.61 22.77 7.07
CA PHE A 74 5.05 22.98 7.34
C PHE A 74 5.83 23.49 6.11
N GLY A 75 5.15 23.66 4.96
CA GLY A 75 5.78 23.97 3.69
C GLY A 75 6.21 22.74 2.90
N MET A 76 6.44 22.91 1.60
CA MET A 76 6.65 21.84 0.64
C MET A 76 7.80 20.89 1.00
N GLU A 77 8.94 21.45 1.35
CA GLU A 77 10.14 20.65 1.66
C GLU A 77 9.92 19.74 2.87
N GLN A 78 9.39 20.31 3.95
CA GLN A 78 9.07 19.58 5.17
C GLN A 78 7.96 18.57 4.95
N ALA A 79 6.93 18.92 4.16
CA ALA A 79 5.85 18.01 3.82
C ALA A 79 6.39 16.78 3.08
N ILE A 80 7.21 16.97 2.05
CA ILE A 80 7.85 15.87 1.31
C ILE A 80 8.68 14.99 2.25
N MET A 81 9.52 15.57 3.12
CA MET A 81 10.34 14.80 4.06
C MET A 81 9.50 14.03 5.06
N CYS A 82 8.44 14.61 5.62
CA CYS A 82 7.52 13.92 6.52
C CYS A 82 6.86 12.72 5.84
N GLU A 83 6.42 12.86 4.58
CA GLU A 83 5.83 11.75 3.84
C GLU A 83 6.86 10.66 3.53
N ILE A 84 8.09 11.02 3.14
CA ILE A 84 9.18 10.07 2.92
C ILE A 84 9.47 9.28 4.20
N ILE A 85 9.64 9.95 5.34
CA ILE A 85 9.92 9.29 6.63
C ILE A 85 8.73 8.41 7.02
N SER A 86 7.49 8.92 6.91
CA SER A 86 6.28 8.15 7.24
C SER A 86 6.20 6.86 6.44
N ALA A 87 6.37 6.93 5.11
CA ALA A 87 6.33 5.76 4.24
C ALA A 87 7.48 4.78 4.52
N ALA A 88 8.67 5.29 4.85
CA ALA A 88 9.84 4.48 5.09
C ALA A 88 9.78 3.65 6.37
N ILE A 89 9.24 4.22 7.46
CA ILE A 89 9.23 3.59 8.79
C ILE A 89 7.87 3.07 9.25
N CYS A 90 6.86 2.98 8.35
CA CYS A 90 5.48 2.59 8.69
C CYS A 90 5.29 1.12 9.05
N HIS A 91 6.29 0.26 8.88
CA HIS A 91 6.14 -1.18 9.09
C HIS A 91 5.78 -1.53 10.54
N GLN A 92 4.78 -2.39 10.71
CA GLN A 92 4.32 -2.96 11.99
C GLN A 92 3.90 -1.96 13.09
N ILE A 93 3.69 -0.69 12.76
CA ILE A 93 3.18 0.33 13.68
C ILE A 93 1.86 0.90 13.15
N ASN A 94 1.01 1.39 14.04
CA ASN A 94 -0.23 2.04 13.61
C ASN A 94 0.11 3.30 12.81
N TRP A 95 -0.45 3.40 11.60
CA TRP A 95 -0.19 4.48 10.66
C TRP A 95 -0.58 5.85 11.21
N ASP A 96 -1.76 5.96 11.82
CA ASP A 96 -2.29 7.22 12.33
C ASP A 96 -1.46 7.70 13.52
N TYR A 97 -1.06 6.76 14.40
CA TYR A 97 -0.15 7.05 15.51
C TYR A 97 1.20 7.56 15.00
N LEU A 98 1.82 6.86 14.04
CA LEU A 98 3.12 7.25 13.49
C LEU A 98 3.08 8.67 12.91
N ARG A 99 2.09 8.96 12.08
CA ARG A 99 1.94 10.30 11.46
C ARG A 99 1.74 11.38 12.50
N LYS A 100 0.94 11.11 13.55
CA LYS A 100 0.77 12.03 14.68
C LYS A 100 2.10 12.33 15.36
N ARG A 101 2.92 11.31 15.61
CA ARG A 101 4.24 11.50 16.26
C ARG A 101 5.21 12.28 15.39
N ILE A 102 5.25 12.00 14.08
CA ILE A 102 6.05 12.77 13.13
C ILE A 102 5.58 14.23 13.08
N TYR A 103 4.26 14.46 13.03
CA TYR A 103 3.68 15.81 13.06
C TYR A 103 4.09 16.59 14.32
N GLU A 104 3.92 15.99 15.50
CA GLU A 104 4.26 16.61 16.79
C GLU A 104 5.77 16.93 16.87
N LYS A 105 6.63 16.01 16.42
CA LYS A 105 8.08 16.22 16.36
C LYS A 105 8.42 17.37 15.41
N THR A 106 7.85 17.39 14.22
CA THR A 106 8.09 18.45 13.21
C THR A 106 7.62 19.81 13.72
N LYS A 107 6.46 19.86 14.38
CA LYS A 107 5.93 21.10 14.97
C LYS A 107 6.81 21.65 16.08
N SER A 108 7.42 20.80 16.88
CA SER A 108 8.28 21.22 18.00
C SER A 108 9.72 21.53 17.59
N SER A 109 10.22 20.91 16.54
CA SER A 109 11.62 20.97 16.09
C SER A 109 11.71 20.76 14.59
N PRO A 110 11.31 21.73 13.74
CA PRO A 110 11.28 21.55 12.28
C PRO A 110 12.64 21.17 11.67
N GLU A 111 13.72 21.60 12.30
CA GLU A 111 15.11 21.35 11.90
C GLU A 111 15.49 19.85 11.93
N TRP A 112 14.74 19.01 12.64
CA TRP A 112 15.01 17.57 12.69
C TRP A 112 14.89 16.90 11.31
N LEU A 113 14.12 17.50 10.38
CA LEU A 113 13.94 17.00 9.01
C LEU A 113 15.12 17.34 8.09
N HIS A 114 16.04 18.18 8.55
CA HIS A 114 17.22 18.50 7.76
C HIS A 114 18.14 17.29 7.64
N PHE A 115 18.66 17.00 6.44
CA PHE A 115 19.45 15.79 6.18
C PHE A 115 20.63 15.61 7.13
N LYS A 116 21.29 16.71 7.57
CA LYS A 116 22.41 16.64 8.55
C LYS A 116 21.98 16.13 9.92
N HIS A 117 20.74 16.39 10.33
CA HIS A 117 20.18 15.82 11.55
C HIS A 117 19.80 14.36 11.33
N LEU A 118 19.07 14.08 10.23
CA LEU A 118 18.61 12.73 9.93
C LEU A 118 19.76 11.73 9.76
N GLU A 119 20.88 12.12 9.11
CA GLU A 119 22.04 11.23 8.94
C GLU A 119 22.74 10.88 10.28
N ASN A 120 22.44 11.60 11.36
CA ASN A 120 23.04 11.45 12.67
C ASN A 120 22.03 11.20 13.80
N ILE A 121 20.75 11.01 13.48
CA ILE A 121 19.74 10.71 14.50
C ILE A 121 20.11 9.45 15.25
N ASN A 122 19.90 9.44 16.56
CA ASN A 122 20.23 8.29 17.38
C ASN A 122 19.01 7.48 17.81
N VAL A 123 19.23 6.29 18.33
CA VAL A 123 18.17 5.34 18.72
C VAL A 123 17.29 5.91 19.82
N ASP A 124 17.86 6.65 20.78
CA ASP A 124 17.12 7.21 21.92
C ASP A 124 16.15 8.30 21.45
N GLU A 125 16.53 9.09 20.46
CA GLU A 125 15.66 10.12 19.87
C GLU A 125 14.47 9.47 19.13
N VAL A 126 14.70 8.42 18.35
CA VAL A 126 13.64 7.67 17.67
C VAL A 126 12.75 6.97 18.68
N TYR A 127 13.33 6.36 19.73
CA TYR A 127 12.57 5.73 20.81
C TYR A 127 11.69 6.78 21.52
N SER A 128 12.25 7.91 21.90
CA SER A 128 11.53 9.00 22.56
C SER A 128 10.36 9.50 21.72
N MET A 129 10.53 9.63 20.41
CA MET A 129 9.45 10.01 19.50
C MET A 129 8.29 9.02 19.52
N LEU A 130 8.56 7.72 19.68
CA LEU A 130 7.57 6.64 19.57
C LEU A 130 7.21 5.97 20.89
N SER A 131 7.75 6.42 22.03
CA SER A 131 7.69 5.74 23.34
C SER A 131 6.29 5.59 23.94
N THR A 132 5.31 6.36 23.43
CA THR A 132 3.91 6.26 23.91
C THR A 132 3.09 5.23 23.10
N TYR A 133 3.73 4.43 22.22
CA TYR A 133 3.05 3.36 21.51
C TYR A 133 2.75 2.19 22.44
N ASP A 134 1.52 1.70 22.40
CA ASP A 134 1.01 0.65 23.29
C ASP A 134 1.69 -0.72 23.12
N LYS A 135 2.34 -0.95 21.98
CA LYS A 135 3.08 -2.18 21.63
C LYS A 135 4.56 -1.88 21.51
N GLU A 136 5.22 -1.82 22.66
CA GLU A 136 6.63 -1.40 22.76
C GLU A 136 7.57 -2.24 21.86
N GLU A 137 7.33 -3.55 21.74
CA GLU A 137 8.09 -4.47 20.90
C GLU A 137 8.04 -4.12 19.41
N ARG A 138 7.03 -3.35 18.99
CA ARG A 138 6.84 -2.89 17.60
C ARG A 138 7.49 -1.53 17.32
N ILE A 139 8.00 -0.84 18.34
CA ILE A 139 8.71 0.44 18.14
C ILE A 139 9.96 0.23 17.29
N ARG A 140 10.70 -0.85 17.50
CA ARG A 140 11.91 -1.22 16.71
C ARG A 140 12.82 -0.01 16.46
N ALA A 141 13.11 0.77 17.52
CA ALA A 141 13.77 2.06 17.42
C ALA A 141 15.12 2.00 16.69
N LYS A 142 15.93 0.94 16.93
CA LYS A 142 17.21 0.75 16.25
C LYS A 142 17.05 0.64 14.73
N GLU A 143 16.12 -0.21 14.28
CA GLU A 143 15.86 -0.40 12.83
C GLU A 143 15.35 0.89 12.19
N ARG A 144 14.42 1.59 12.84
CA ARG A 144 13.92 2.87 12.32
C ARG A 144 14.98 3.95 12.29
N CYS A 145 15.86 3.98 13.29
CA CYS A 145 17.01 4.86 13.32
C CYS A 145 17.94 4.61 12.11
N GLU A 146 18.27 3.35 11.83
CA GLU A 146 19.07 2.98 10.64
C GLU A 146 18.40 3.43 9.33
N ILE A 147 17.08 3.24 9.21
CA ILE A 147 16.30 3.68 8.06
C ILE A 147 16.32 5.22 7.92
N ILE A 148 16.13 5.96 9.01
CA ILE A 148 16.12 7.43 8.99
C ILE A 148 17.53 7.96 8.65
N ASN A 149 18.58 7.38 9.19
CA ASN A 149 19.97 7.72 8.87
C ASN A 149 20.26 7.50 7.37
N GLU A 150 19.75 6.42 6.80
CA GLU A 150 19.88 6.16 5.36
C GLU A 150 19.16 7.21 4.52
N ILE A 151 17.94 7.63 4.93
CA ILE A 151 17.22 8.72 4.27
C ILE A 151 18.03 10.02 4.34
N GLY A 152 18.62 10.36 5.49
CA GLY A 152 19.48 11.53 5.64
C GLY A 152 20.67 11.51 4.68
N ASN A 153 21.37 10.37 4.61
CA ASN A 153 22.50 10.18 3.70
C ASN A 153 22.09 10.23 2.22
N TRP A 154 20.91 9.72 1.88
CA TRP A 154 20.38 9.80 0.53
C TRP A 154 19.96 11.24 0.18
N ALA A 155 19.21 11.93 1.04
CA ALA A 155 18.72 13.29 0.82
C ALA A 155 19.88 14.30 0.65
N LYS A 156 20.99 14.10 1.35
CA LYS A 156 22.22 14.89 1.25
C LYS A 156 22.74 15.02 -0.18
N ARG A 157 22.49 14.04 -1.05
CA ARG A 157 22.94 14.05 -2.46
C ARG A 157 22.25 15.15 -3.28
N PHE A 158 21.04 15.56 -2.86
CA PHE A 158 20.22 16.51 -3.59
C PHE A 158 20.32 17.93 -3.02
N ILE A 159 20.83 18.10 -1.79
CA ILE A 159 20.91 19.37 -1.05
C ILE A 159 19.52 19.93 -0.68
N ASP A 160 18.60 19.95 -1.64
CA ASP A 160 17.19 20.31 -1.51
C ASP A 160 16.34 19.13 -1.97
N ILE A 161 15.52 18.59 -1.07
CA ILE A 161 14.71 17.40 -1.34
C ILE A 161 13.72 17.60 -2.49
N LYS A 162 13.30 18.84 -2.76
CA LYS A 162 12.43 19.15 -3.91
C LYS A 162 13.08 18.76 -5.23
N LYS A 163 14.42 18.80 -5.34
CA LYS A 163 15.14 18.42 -6.56
C LYS A 163 15.00 16.95 -6.93
N VAL A 164 14.56 16.10 -6.01
CA VAL A 164 14.21 14.70 -6.30
C VAL A 164 13.01 14.65 -7.24
N PHE A 165 12.06 15.57 -7.05
CA PHE A 165 10.75 15.55 -7.69
C PHE A 165 10.61 16.61 -8.77
N PHE A 166 11.20 17.80 -8.58
CA PHE A 166 11.01 18.94 -9.45
C PHE A 166 12.26 19.27 -10.27
N LYS A 167 12.05 19.46 -11.55
CA LYS A 167 13.06 19.97 -12.50
C LYS A 167 13.33 21.45 -12.29
N SER A 168 12.26 22.20 -12.02
CA SER A 168 12.26 23.62 -11.68
C SER A 168 11.03 23.90 -10.81
N GLU A 169 10.85 25.14 -10.36
CA GLU A 169 9.73 25.51 -9.51
C GLU A 169 8.39 25.11 -10.15
N GLY A 170 7.64 24.26 -9.46
CA GLY A 170 6.33 23.75 -9.88
C GLY A 170 6.31 22.77 -11.07
N ILE A 171 7.48 22.43 -11.65
CA ILE A 171 7.57 21.52 -12.80
C ILE A 171 8.20 20.20 -12.34
N LEU A 172 7.41 19.13 -12.30
CA LEU A 172 7.89 17.79 -11.99
C LEU A 172 8.88 17.28 -13.05
N TRP A 173 9.83 16.44 -12.61
CA TRP A 173 10.58 15.58 -13.50
C TRP A 173 9.66 14.54 -14.14
N ASP A 174 10.09 13.97 -15.26
CA ASP A 174 9.52 12.74 -15.77
C ASP A 174 9.57 11.65 -14.70
N TYR A 175 8.54 10.80 -14.64
CA TYR A 175 8.42 9.79 -13.57
C TYR A 175 9.65 8.90 -13.45
N ASP A 176 10.25 8.48 -14.57
CA ASP A 176 11.45 7.64 -14.54
C ASP A 176 12.62 8.31 -13.81
N VAL A 177 12.76 9.62 -13.89
CA VAL A 177 13.78 10.37 -13.15
C VAL A 177 13.47 10.37 -11.66
N ILE A 178 12.21 10.63 -11.28
CA ILE A 178 11.76 10.60 -9.88
C ILE A 178 11.96 9.19 -9.32
N HIS A 179 11.51 8.18 -10.04
CA HIS A 179 11.62 6.78 -9.64
C HIS A 179 13.08 6.38 -9.43
N ASN A 180 13.97 6.68 -10.40
CA ASN A 180 15.39 6.39 -10.27
C ASN A 180 16.03 7.13 -9.09
N ASN A 181 15.69 8.40 -8.87
CA ASN A 181 16.17 9.17 -7.71
C ASN A 181 15.75 8.51 -6.39
N MET A 182 14.50 8.05 -6.29
CA MET A 182 13.99 7.35 -5.10
C MET A 182 14.67 6.01 -4.87
N LEU A 183 14.92 5.23 -5.94
CA LEU A 183 15.60 3.93 -5.84
C LEU A 183 17.09 4.02 -5.45
N LEU A 184 17.70 5.21 -5.49
CA LEU A 184 19.02 5.42 -4.89
C LEU A 184 19.00 5.29 -3.35
N CYS A 185 17.84 5.34 -2.70
CA CYS A 185 17.65 5.02 -1.30
C CYS A 185 17.25 3.55 -1.17
N SER A 186 18.07 2.75 -0.45
CA SER A 186 17.84 1.31 -0.34
C SER A 186 16.53 0.96 0.36
N VAL A 187 16.01 1.87 1.16
CA VAL A 187 14.69 1.73 1.81
C VAL A 187 13.56 1.53 0.80
N PHE A 188 13.67 2.14 -0.38
CA PHE A 188 12.68 2.02 -1.46
C PHE A 188 13.04 0.96 -2.49
N SER A 189 14.33 0.69 -2.72
CA SER A 189 14.79 -0.26 -3.73
C SER A 189 14.86 -1.73 -3.25
N LYS A 190 14.89 -1.98 -1.93
CA LYS A 190 14.95 -3.35 -1.39
C LYS A 190 13.67 -4.15 -1.57
N ASP A 191 12.50 -3.50 -1.64
CA ASP A 191 11.23 -4.18 -1.92
C ASP A 191 11.04 -4.27 -3.44
N PRO A 192 11.11 -5.46 -4.05
CA PRO A 192 10.94 -5.61 -5.50
C PRO A 192 9.56 -5.18 -6.01
N GLN A 193 8.58 -5.05 -5.12
CA GLN A 193 7.24 -4.54 -5.45
C GLN A 193 7.02 -3.09 -5.00
N GLU A 194 8.06 -2.45 -4.48
CA GLU A 194 8.12 -1.02 -4.19
C GLU A 194 6.95 -0.48 -3.33
N LYS A 195 6.39 -1.31 -2.44
CA LYS A 195 5.22 -0.93 -1.62
C LYS A 195 5.40 0.42 -0.92
N LYS A 196 6.57 0.66 -0.30
CA LYS A 196 6.86 1.91 0.39
C LYS A 196 6.91 3.10 -0.56
N LEU A 197 7.48 2.90 -1.75
CA LEU A 197 7.51 3.93 -2.79
C LEU A 197 6.09 4.23 -3.30
N GLN A 198 5.28 3.20 -3.53
CA GLN A 198 3.90 3.39 -3.97
C GLN A 198 3.05 4.09 -2.91
N LEU A 199 3.22 3.73 -1.63
CA LEU A 199 2.59 4.46 -0.53
C LEU A 199 3.00 5.94 -0.50
N LEU A 200 4.30 6.21 -0.70
CA LEU A 200 4.81 7.58 -0.79
C LEU A 200 4.20 8.34 -1.98
N ILE A 201 4.15 7.74 -3.18
CA ILE A 201 3.53 8.33 -4.37
C ILE A 201 2.08 8.70 -4.09
N GLN A 202 1.31 7.81 -3.47
CA GLN A 202 -0.08 8.07 -3.07
C GLN A 202 -0.20 9.29 -2.16
N LYS A 203 0.73 9.45 -1.21
CA LYS A 203 0.71 10.59 -0.26
C LYS A 203 1.16 11.88 -0.91
N LEU A 204 2.19 11.83 -1.73
CA LEU A 204 2.69 13.01 -2.44
C LEU A 204 1.69 13.51 -3.49
N SER A 205 0.96 12.62 -4.16
CA SER A 205 -0.06 13.01 -5.13
C SER A 205 -1.26 13.76 -4.52
N ALA A 206 -1.41 13.76 -3.20
CA ALA A 206 -2.38 14.59 -2.50
C ALA A 206 -1.91 16.05 -2.32
N ILE A 207 -0.66 16.38 -2.68
CA ILE A 207 -0.11 17.73 -2.68
C ILE A 207 -0.37 18.36 -4.05
N GLU A 208 -1.02 19.52 -4.09
CA GLU A 208 -1.52 20.18 -5.32
C GLU A 208 -0.52 20.20 -6.49
N SER A 209 0.75 20.55 -6.22
CA SER A 209 1.78 20.59 -7.27
C SER A 209 2.35 19.22 -7.68
N MET A 210 1.90 18.13 -7.05
CA MET A 210 2.41 16.75 -7.26
C MET A 210 1.30 15.79 -7.70
N GLU A 211 0.10 16.27 -7.99
CA GLU A 211 -1.06 15.45 -8.35
C GLU A 211 -0.80 14.51 -9.53
N ALA A 212 0.02 14.93 -10.50
CA ALA A 212 0.38 14.13 -11.65
C ALA A 212 1.10 12.81 -11.28
N LEU A 213 1.66 12.69 -10.08
CA LEU A 213 2.23 11.43 -9.60
C LEU A 213 1.20 10.32 -9.47
N SER A 214 -0.08 10.66 -9.29
CA SER A 214 -1.17 9.68 -9.21
C SER A 214 -1.27 8.79 -10.44
N LEU A 215 -0.89 9.31 -11.61
CA LEU A 215 -0.89 8.56 -12.88
C LEU A 215 0.08 7.36 -12.90
N TYR A 216 1.07 7.38 -12.01
CA TYR A 216 2.10 6.36 -11.91
C TYR A 216 1.94 5.45 -10.69
N TYR A 217 0.85 5.64 -9.97
CA TYR A 217 0.55 4.83 -8.78
C TYR A 217 0.28 3.37 -9.16
N ARG A 218 0.89 2.47 -8.40
CA ARG A 218 0.68 1.02 -8.46
C ARG A 218 0.22 0.51 -7.10
N PRO A 219 -0.54 -0.60 -7.04
CA PRO A 219 -1.04 -1.14 -5.78
C PRO A 219 0.06 -1.37 -4.73
N ALA A 220 -0.10 -0.74 -3.56
CA ALA A 220 0.76 -0.94 -2.41
C ALA A 220 0.26 -2.12 -1.56
N ILE A 221 0.62 -3.33 -1.95
CA ILE A 221 0.11 -4.56 -1.32
C ILE A 221 0.84 -4.85 -0.01
N ASP A 222 0.09 -4.87 1.09
CA ASP A 222 0.56 -5.26 2.42
C ASP A 222 -0.13 -6.53 2.95
N TYR A 223 0.18 -6.91 4.18
CA TYR A 223 -0.40 -8.09 4.81
C TYR A 223 -1.92 -7.98 5.05
N HIS A 224 -2.46 -6.78 5.26
CA HIS A 224 -3.91 -6.58 5.39
C HIS A 224 -4.64 -6.96 4.11
N LEU A 225 -4.09 -6.55 2.97
CA LEU A 225 -4.63 -6.85 1.65
C LEU A 225 -4.48 -8.34 1.31
N ILE A 226 -3.29 -8.93 1.54
CA ILE A 226 -3.05 -10.35 1.29
C ILE A 226 -4.07 -11.20 2.05
N ARG A 227 -4.22 -10.97 3.36
CA ARG A 227 -5.17 -11.71 4.20
C ARG A 227 -6.60 -11.56 3.72
N SER A 228 -7.02 -10.33 3.45
CA SER A 228 -8.37 -10.05 2.98
C SER A 228 -8.67 -10.74 1.65
N TYR A 229 -7.74 -10.67 0.70
CA TYR A 229 -7.92 -11.23 -0.63
C TYR A 229 -7.97 -12.77 -0.62
N ILE A 230 -7.12 -13.41 0.18
CA ILE A 230 -7.17 -14.86 0.33
C ILE A 230 -8.47 -15.29 1.01
N ARG A 231 -8.86 -14.69 2.13
CA ARG A 231 -10.10 -15.02 2.85
C ARG A 231 -11.35 -14.83 1.99
N ARG A 232 -11.38 -13.79 1.18
CA ARG A 232 -12.48 -13.51 0.26
C ARG A 232 -12.47 -14.43 -0.97
N GLY A 233 -11.37 -15.14 -1.21
CA GLY A 233 -11.18 -15.99 -2.39
C GLY A 233 -10.87 -15.21 -3.67
N LEU A 234 -10.52 -13.92 -3.56
CA LEU A 234 -10.11 -13.09 -4.70
C LEU A 234 -8.80 -13.59 -5.30
N VAL A 235 -7.88 -14.02 -4.44
CA VAL A 235 -6.65 -14.73 -4.79
C VAL A 235 -6.74 -16.12 -4.19
N TYR A 236 -6.53 -17.14 -4.98
CA TYR A 236 -6.65 -18.54 -4.56
C TYR A 236 -5.50 -19.40 -5.08
N SER A 237 -5.27 -20.54 -4.41
CA SER A 237 -4.26 -21.52 -4.80
C SER A 237 -4.80 -22.47 -5.86
N LYS A 238 -4.03 -22.67 -6.95
CA LYS A 238 -4.35 -23.67 -8.01
C LYS A 238 -3.85 -25.05 -7.69
N THR A 239 -2.84 -25.18 -6.84
CA THR A 239 -2.19 -26.45 -6.51
C THR A 239 -2.46 -26.84 -5.05
N LYS A 240 -2.39 -28.15 -4.77
CA LYS A 240 -2.47 -28.66 -3.39
C LYS A 240 -1.35 -28.07 -2.53
N HIS A 241 -0.15 -28.01 -3.05
CA HIS A 241 1.02 -27.45 -2.37
C HIS A 241 0.81 -25.97 -1.98
N ALA A 242 0.34 -25.15 -2.90
CA ALA A 242 0.05 -23.73 -2.61
C ALA A 242 -1.09 -23.58 -1.59
N ARG A 243 -2.07 -24.50 -1.59
CA ARG A 243 -3.15 -24.52 -0.60
C ARG A 243 -2.62 -24.86 0.79
N GLU A 244 -1.86 -25.94 0.92
CA GLU A 244 -1.21 -26.32 2.17
C GLU A 244 -0.32 -25.20 2.71
N TYR A 245 0.34 -24.50 1.82
CA TYR A 245 1.17 -23.35 2.14
C TYR A 245 0.38 -22.16 2.73
N ILE A 246 -0.84 -21.92 2.22
CA ILE A 246 -1.73 -20.88 2.76
C ILE A 246 -2.36 -21.35 4.07
N GLU A 247 -2.87 -22.57 4.13
CA GLU A 247 -3.64 -23.13 5.24
C GLU A 247 -2.74 -23.50 6.44
N ASN A 248 -1.54 -24.01 6.18
CA ASN A 248 -0.58 -24.34 7.23
C ASN A 248 0.28 -23.12 7.58
N ASN A 249 -0.10 -22.42 8.64
CA ASN A 249 0.71 -21.34 9.22
C ASN A 249 2.13 -21.75 9.64
N LEU A 250 2.48 -23.04 9.50
CA LEU A 250 3.76 -23.66 9.90
C LEU A 250 4.74 -23.82 8.73
N ALA A 251 4.30 -23.68 7.47
CA ALA A 251 5.22 -23.79 6.35
C ALA A 251 6.12 -22.55 6.29
N GLU A 252 7.42 -22.74 6.10
CA GLU A 252 8.36 -21.66 5.83
C GLU A 252 7.89 -20.85 4.61
N ARG A 253 7.40 -19.67 4.84
CA ARG A 253 6.89 -18.78 3.80
C ARG A 253 8.05 -18.03 3.24
N THR A 254 8.47 -18.42 2.06
CA THR A 254 9.57 -17.75 1.38
C THR A 254 9.12 -16.38 0.86
N GLU A 255 10.05 -15.43 0.83
CA GLU A 255 9.85 -14.12 0.21
C GLU A 255 9.25 -14.24 -1.21
N LYS A 256 9.69 -15.23 -1.98
CA LYS A 256 9.21 -15.49 -3.34
C LYS A 256 7.71 -15.83 -3.40
N THR A 257 7.22 -16.62 -2.46
CA THR A 257 5.79 -16.97 -2.42
C THR A 257 4.94 -15.79 -1.99
N VAL A 258 5.41 -15.03 -1.00
CA VAL A 258 4.74 -13.79 -0.61
C VAL A 258 4.71 -12.80 -1.77
N ALA A 259 5.81 -12.66 -2.51
CA ALA A 259 5.87 -11.83 -3.69
C ALA A 259 4.89 -12.28 -4.78
N ALA A 260 4.75 -13.60 -5.01
CA ALA A 260 3.77 -14.14 -5.96
C ALA A 260 2.32 -13.80 -5.55
N ILE A 261 1.97 -13.97 -4.28
CA ILE A 261 0.64 -13.61 -3.77
C ILE A 261 0.40 -12.11 -3.92
N ARG A 262 1.39 -11.27 -3.62
CA ARG A 262 1.29 -9.80 -3.76
C ARG A 262 1.03 -9.39 -5.20
N ILE A 263 1.67 -10.03 -6.19
CA ILE A 263 1.43 -9.79 -7.61
C ILE A 263 -0.03 -10.07 -7.94
N HIS A 264 -0.55 -11.23 -7.56
CA HIS A 264 -1.94 -11.57 -7.83
C HIS A 264 -2.93 -10.66 -7.09
N CYS A 265 -2.60 -10.19 -5.89
CA CYS A 265 -3.41 -9.17 -5.22
C CYS A 265 -3.42 -7.85 -6.01
N ALA A 266 -2.28 -7.43 -6.56
CA ALA A 266 -2.20 -6.25 -7.41
C ALA A 266 -3.00 -6.43 -8.70
N ASP A 267 -2.86 -7.56 -9.38
CA ASP A 267 -3.62 -7.88 -10.59
C ASP A 267 -5.14 -7.83 -10.33
N MET A 268 -5.59 -8.45 -9.23
CA MET A 268 -7.01 -8.41 -8.83
C MET A 268 -7.48 -6.99 -8.54
N MET A 269 -6.63 -6.15 -7.96
CA MET A 269 -6.97 -4.76 -7.68
C MET A 269 -7.11 -3.94 -8.97
N TYR A 270 -6.28 -4.18 -9.98
CA TYR A 270 -6.45 -3.59 -11.30
C TYR A 270 -7.76 -4.01 -11.95
N GLU A 271 -8.11 -5.30 -11.89
CA GLU A 271 -9.40 -5.79 -12.41
C GLU A 271 -10.59 -5.08 -11.71
N ILE A 272 -10.54 -4.92 -10.38
CA ILE A 272 -11.57 -4.19 -9.64
C ILE A 272 -11.63 -2.73 -10.09
N SER A 273 -10.49 -2.07 -10.28
CA SER A 273 -10.41 -0.68 -10.76
C SER A 273 -11.04 -0.53 -12.15
N ILE A 274 -10.68 -1.40 -13.08
CA ILE A 274 -11.25 -1.41 -14.43
C ILE A 274 -12.76 -1.63 -14.39
N TYR A 275 -13.22 -2.58 -13.57
CA TYR A 275 -14.63 -2.94 -13.47
C TYR A 275 -15.49 -1.85 -12.83
N THR A 276 -14.97 -1.19 -11.80
CA THR A 276 -15.68 -0.14 -11.06
C THR A 276 -15.54 1.26 -11.68
N GLY A 277 -14.55 1.45 -12.55
CA GLY A 277 -14.16 2.77 -13.06
C GLY A 277 -13.54 3.70 -12.00
N LEU A 278 -13.20 3.18 -10.82
CA LEU A 278 -12.54 3.95 -9.77
C LEU A 278 -11.03 3.90 -9.95
N ASP A 279 -10.36 5.00 -9.61
CA ASP A 279 -8.91 5.08 -9.59
C ASP A 279 -8.30 4.00 -8.71
N ILE A 280 -7.16 3.43 -9.16
CA ILE A 280 -6.49 2.33 -8.48
C ILE A 280 -6.03 2.70 -7.06
N SER A 281 -5.68 3.97 -6.82
CA SER A 281 -5.29 4.46 -5.50
C SER A 281 -6.49 4.47 -4.53
N ILE A 282 -7.68 4.76 -5.05
CA ILE A 282 -8.94 4.71 -4.29
C ILE A 282 -9.31 3.26 -3.97
N ILE A 283 -9.19 2.35 -4.94
CA ILE A 283 -9.42 0.91 -4.69
C ILE A 283 -8.45 0.40 -3.62
N ASN A 284 -7.17 0.74 -3.72
CA ASN A 284 -6.18 0.35 -2.73
C ASN A 284 -6.53 0.85 -1.33
N LEU A 285 -6.98 2.09 -1.21
CA LEU A 285 -7.38 2.68 0.06
C LEU A 285 -8.61 1.98 0.65
N ILE A 286 -9.64 1.72 -0.15
CA ILE A 286 -10.83 0.98 0.27
C ILE A 286 -10.44 -0.41 0.77
N GLU A 287 -9.69 -1.16 -0.03
CA GLU A 287 -9.29 -2.53 0.30
C GLU A 287 -8.38 -2.59 1.53
N TRP A 288 -7.52 -1.60 1.70
CA TRP A 288 -6.69 -1.49 2.89
C TRP A 288 -7.54 -1.28 4.15
N HIS A 289 -8.53 -0.39 4.11
CA HIS A 289 -9.46 -0.19 5.23
C HIS A 289 -10.28 -1.45 5.54
N VAL A 290 -10.76 -2.15 4.52
CA VAL A 290 -11.45 -3.44 4.68
C VAL A 290 -10.54 -4.47 5.35
N GLY A 291 -9.31 -4.60 4.87
CA GLY A 291 -8.33 -5.54 5.42
C GLY A 291 -7.91 -5.22 6.86
N ARG A 292 -7.76 -3.92 7.17
CA ARG A 292 -7.36 -3.44 8.50
C ARG A 292 -8.49 -3.52 9.52
N SER A 293 -9.69 -3.06 9.16
CA SER A 293 -10.75 -2.77 10.12
C SER A 293 -11.80 -3.88 10.22
N ILE A 294 -11.98 -4.68 9.16
CA ILE A 294 -13.00 -5.73 9.12
C ILE A 294 -12.35 -7.10 9.08
N CYS A 295 -11.46 -7.31 8.12
CA CYS A 295 -10.79 -8.60 7.94
C CYS A 295 -9.52 -8.68 8.79
N THR A 296 -9.64 -8.41 10.10
CA THR A 296 -8.50 -8.32 11.02
C THR A 296 -7.79 -9.65 11.22
N GLN A 297 -6.58 -9.62 11.76
CA GLN A 297 -5.73 -10.81 11.92
C GLN A 297 -6.37 -11.86 12.83
N ASP A 298 -6.80 -11.41 14.02
CA ASP A 298 -7.26 -12.34 15.07
C ASP A 298 -8.66 -12.85 14.80
N LYS A 299 -9.58 -11.97 14.36
CA LYS A 299 -10.97 -12.32 14.10
C LYS A 299 -11.58 -11.36 13.09
N ALA A 300 -12.11 -11.91 11.99
CA ALA A 300 -12.84 -11.10 11.02
C ALA A 300 -14.15 -10.55 11.64
N ASP A 301 -14.30 -9.22 11.62
CA ASP A 301 -15.50 -8.53 12.13
C ASP A 301 -16.58 -8.39 11.06
N CYS A 302 -17.08 -9.53 10.60
CA CYS A 302 -18.10 -9.58 9.54
C CYS A 302 -19.43 -8.93 9.93
N LYS A 303 -19.67 -8.68 11.22
CA LYS A 303 -20.90 -8.04 11.74
C LYS A 303 -20.71 -6.56 12.05
N LEU A 304 -19.52 -6.03 11.81
CA LEU A 304 -19.17 -4.62 12.07
C LEU A 304 -19.41 -4.21 13.53
N GLU A 305 -19.07 -5.06 14.49
CA GLU A 305 -19.33 -4.83 15.92
C GLU A 305 -18.21 -4.02 16.62
N THR A 306 -17.00 -4.02 16.05
CA THR A 306 -15.84 -3.32 16.63
C THR A 306 -15.82 -1.83 16.28
N GLU A 307 -15.11 -1.05 17.10
CA GLU A 307 -14.90 0.38 16.84
C GLU A 307 -14.21 0.62 15.49
N ASP A 308 -13.26 -0.24 15.13
CA ASP A 308 -12.51 -0.13 13.87
C ASP A 308 -13.38 -0.26 12.62
N SER A 309 -14.53 -0.95 12.71
CA SER A 309 -15.44 -1.17 11.58
C SER A 309 -16.64 -0.23 11.54
N GLN A 310 -16.84 0.59 12.60
CA GLN A 310 -18.03 1.43 12.74
C GLN A 310 -18.23 2.45 11.61
N TRP A 311 -17.18 2.86 10.94
CA TRP A 311 -17.28 3.78 9.79
C TRP A 311 -18.16 3.26 8.65
N LEU A 312 -18.39 1.94 8.56
CA LEU A 312 -19.29 1.34 7.57
C LEU A 312 -20.75 1.22 8.02
N LYS A 313 -21.02 1.27 9.33
CA LYS A 313 -22.38 1.11 9.90
C LYS A 313 -23.45 2.06 9.36
N PRO A 314 -23.13 3.29 8.94
CA PRO A 314 -24.16 4.17 8.39
C PRO A 314 -24.91 3.57 7.19
N VAL A 315 -24.25 2.67 6.44
CA VAL A 315 -24.83 2.09 5.21
C VAL A 315 -24.91 0.56 5.26
N PHE A 316 -23.95 -0.10 5.89
CA PHE A 316 -23.87 -1.55 5.89
C PHE A 316 -24.18 -2.14 7.29
N LYS A 317 -25.05 -3.15 7.33
CA LYS A 317 -25.34 -3.91 8.57
C LYS A 317 -24.29 -4.98 8.86
N THR A 318 -23.61 -5.45 7.80
CA THR A 318 -22.55 -6.45 7.84
C THR A 318 -21.44 -6.04 6.88
N CYS A 319 -20.32 -6.74 6.90
CA CYS A 319 -19.25 -6.57 5.90
C CYS A 319 -19.85 -6.44 4.49
N PRO A 320 -19.45 -5.44 3.70
CA PRO A 320 -19.99 -5.24 2.34
C PRO A 320 -19.87 -6.48 1.45
N PHE A 321 -18.87 -7.30 1.70
CA PHE A 321 -18.58 -8.52 0.94
C PHE A 321 -19.07 -9.79 1.61
N TYR A 322 -19.94 -9.69 2.62
CA TYR A 322 -20.42 -10.83 3.42
C TYR A 322 -20.99 -11.97 2.58
N ASN A 323 -21.79 -11.64 1.57
CA ASN A 323 -22.48 -12.62 0.72
C ASN A 323 -21.62 -13.20 -0.41
N THR A 324 -20.49 -12.59 -0.70
CA THR A 324 -19.57 -13.01 -1.77
C THR A 324 -18.23 -13.55 -1.23
N CYS A 325 -18.03 -13.43 0.08
CA CYS A 325 -16.80 -13.87 0.73
C CYS A 325 -16.73 -15.38 0.81
N MET A 326 -15.71 -16.00 0.20
CA MET A 326 -15.52 -17.46 0.19
C MET A 326 -15.45 -18.04 1.61
N ALA A 327 -14.76 -17.39 2.52
CA ALA A 327 -14.64 -17.80 3.91
C ALA A 327 -16.00 -17.87 4.62
N ARG A 328 -16.96 -17.05 4.21
CA ARG A 328 -18.31 -17.06 4.80
C ARG A 328 -19.26 -18.00 4.10
N CYS A 329 -19.22 -18.04 2.78
CA CYS A 329 -20.22 -18.75 1.98
C CYS A 329 -19.88 -20.21 1.73
N CYS A 330 -18.58 -20.53 1.63
CA CYS A 330 -18.13 -21.84 1.15
C CYS A 330 -17.33 -22.63 2.18
N ASN A 331 -16.42 -21.97 2.91
CA ASN A 331 -15.55 -22.65 3.87
C ASN A 331 -15.12 -21.72 5.01
N GLN A 332 -15.71 -21.91 6.19
CA GLN A 332 -15.42 -21.07 7.37
C GLN A 332 -13.96 -21.20 7.86
N ASP A 333 -13.25 -22.27 7.53
CA ASP A 333 -11.84 -22.44 7.88
C ASP A 333 -10.97 -21.34 7.23
N TYR A 334 -11.40 -20.80 6.09
CA TYR A 334 -10.74 -19.65 5.45
C TYR A 334 -10.75 -18.38 6.32
N LEU A 335 -11.66 -18.25 7.29
CA LEU A 335 -11.61 -17.15 8.25
C LEU A 335 -10.38 -17.21 9.18
N ASN A 336 -9.81 -18.39 9.35
CA ASN A 336 -8.62 -18.61 10.17
C ASN A 336 -7.32 -18.42 9.39
N ILE A 337 -7.39 -18.24 8.07
CA ILE A 337 -6.21 -17.98 7.24
C ILE A 337 -5.63 -16.63 7.63
N GLN A 338 -4.37 -16.65 8.03
CA GLN A 338 -3.62 -15.45 8.35
C GLN A 338 -2.72 -15.06 7.18
N GLU A 339 -2.28 -13.81 7.20
CA GLU A 339 -1.23 -13.38 6.28
C GLU A 339 0.05 -14.20 6.45
N PRO A 340 0.88 -14.26 5.41
CA PRO A 340 2.20 -14.86 5.51
C PRO A 340 2.99 -14.24 6.66
N ASN A 341 3.54 -15.08 7.52
CA ASN A 341 4.39 -14.65 8.63
C ASN A 341 5.80 -14.31 8.11
N TYR A 342 5.90 -13.23 7.35
CA TYR A 342 7.15 -12.73 6.83
C TYR A 342 7.50 -11.40 7.50
N HIS A 343 8.61 -11.39 8.23
CA HIS A 343 9.06 -10.24 9.02
C HIS A 343 10.17 -9.43 8.31
N GLY A 344 9.92 -9.01 7.09
CA GLY A 344 10.79 -8.08 6.39
C GLY A 344 10.47 -6.62 6.69
N SER A 345 11.43 -5.72 6.50
CA SER A 345 11.22 -4.26 6.63
C SER A 345 10.26 -3.69 5.58
N SER A 346 9.91 -4.47 4.56
CA SER A 346 8.90 -4.13 3.54
C SER A 346 7.46 -4.44 3.99
N TYR A 347 7.28 -5.07 5.14
CA TYR A 347 5.99 -5.51 5.68
C TYR A 347 5.58 -4.71 6.88
#